data_2afda84663270f90c8d66cdf14d6cc05
#
_entry.id   2afda84663270f90c8d66cdf14d6cc05
#
_cell.length_a   1.000
_cell.length_b   1.000
_cell.length_c   1.000
_cell.angle_alpha   90.00
_cell.angle_beta   90.00
_cell.angle_gamma   90.00
#
_symmetry.space_group_name_H-M   'P 1'
#
loop_
_entity.id
_entity.type
_entity.pdbx_description
1 polymer ?
#
loop_
_entity_poly.entity_id
_entity_poly.type
_entity_poly.pdbx_seq_one_letter_code
_entity_poly.pdbx_strand_id
1 'polypeptide(L)'
;MAIEYKATELLTDRPRHYCPGCGHGIIHRLVAESVDELDVHGDVVGVSPVGCSVFANNYFNFDMVNALHGRAPAVATGIKRAKPDSLVFTYQGDGDLASIGAAEVVHAAMRGEKITTIFVNNAIYGMTGGQMAPTTLVGQKTTTSPNGRDANWCGSPIRVSEMLSTLEGAYYIERVALDTPAHINQAKAAIKKALKYQREGKGYC
;
A
#
# COMPACT_ATOMS: atom_id res chain seq x y z
N MET A 1 32.63 6.56 -14.51
CA MET A 1 32.46 6.30 -13.08
C MET A 1 31.41 5.18 -12.96
N ALA A 2 31.72 4.09 -12.24
CA ALA A 2 30.75 3.07 -11.95
C ALA A 2 29.68 3.69 -11.01
N ILE A 3 28.39 3.52 -11.32
CA ILE A 3 27.31 3.93 -10.44
C ILE A 3 27.28 2.88 -9.31
N GLU A 4 27.74 3.24 -8.14
CA GLU A 4 27.66 2.40 -6.96
C GLU A 4 26.25 2.59 -6.35
N TYR A 5 25.48 1.50 -6.27
CA TYR A 5 24.17 1.52 -5.63
C TYR A 5 24.35 1.61 -4.11
N LYS A 6 23.88 2.70 -3.51
CA LYS A 6 23.78 2.84 -2.06
C LYS A 6 22.31 2.66 -1.64
N ALA A 7 22.04 1.72 -0.73
CA ALA A 7 20.73 1.59 -0.13
C ALA A 7 20.40 2.84 0.70
N THR A 8 19.13 3.27 0.69
CA THR A 8 18.68 4.39 1.52
C THR A 8 18.75 4.03 3.00
N GLU A 9 19.13 4.98 3.85
CA GLU A 9 19.17 4.84 5.31
C GLU A 9 17.77 4.75 5.94
N LEU A 10 16.71 4.99 5.15
CA LEU A 10 15.31 4.84 5.57
C LEU A 10 14.83 3.39 5.57
N LEU A 11 15.70 2.43 5.27
CA LEU A 11 15.47 0.99 5.43
C LEU A 11 16.39 0.41 6.49
N THR A 12 15.87 -0.52 7.28
CA THR A 12 16.68 -1.31 8.21
C THR A 12 17.32 -2.50 7.50
N ASP A 13 18.39 -3.05 8.09
CA ASP A 13 19.09 -4.26 7.59
C ASP A 13 18.37 -5.57 7.96
N ARG A 14 17.18 -5.50 8.56
CA ARG A 14 16.44 -6.70 9.00
C ARG A 14 15.99 -7.55 7.81
N PRO A 15 16.21 -8.89 7.85
CA PRO A 15 15.68 -9.80 6.85
C PRO A 15 14.15 -9.70 6.76
N ARG A 16 13.64 -9.57 5.54
CA ARG A 16 12.19 -9.47 5.32
C ARG A 16 11.54 -10.85 5.38
N HIS A 17 10.37 -10.92 6.00
CA HIS A 17 9.59 -12.16 6.14
C HIS A 17 8.68 -12.49 4.95
N TYR A 18 8.65 -11.62 3.95
CA TYR A 18 7.72 -11.74 2.81
C TYR A 18 8.02 -12.93 1.91
N CYS A 19 6.97 -13.51 1.33
CA CYS A 19 7.12 -14.58 0.36
C CYS A 19 7.84 -14.11 -0.91
N PRO A 20 8.62 -14.99 -1.55
CA PRO A 20 9.23 -14.68 -2.84
C PRO A 20 8.17 -14.28 -3.87
N GLY A 21 8.40 -13.17 -4.59
CA GLY A 21 7.51 -12.72 -5.66
C GLY A 21 6.24 -12.00 -5.22
N CYS A 22 5.96 -11.86 -3.91
CA CYS A 22 4.74 -11.18 -3.43
C CYS A 22 4.74 -9.65 -3.60
N GLY A 23 5.86 -9.05 -4.02
CA GLY A 23 6.00 -7.63 -4.28
C GLY A 23 6.34 -6.76 -3.07
N HIS A 24 5.99 -7.16 -1.85
CA HIS A 24 6.21 -6.35 -0.64
C HIS A 24 7.67 -5.90 -0.47
N GLY A 25 8.64 -6.79 -0.68
CA GLY A 25 10.06 -6.45 -0.52
C GLY A 25 10.55 -5.39 -1.49
N ILE A 26 10.03 -5.38 -2.72
CA ILE A 26 10.32 -4.35 -3.73
C ILE A 26 9.67 -3.04 -3.31
N ILE A 27 8.37 -3.07 -2.96
CA ILE A 27 7.60 -1.86 -2.63
C ILE A 27 8.19 -1.14 -1.41
N HIS A 28 8.65 -1.86 -0.38
CA HIS A 28 9.34 -1.24 0.77
C HIS A 28 10.51 -0.37 0.33
N ARG A 29 11.34 -0.91 -0.57
CA ARG A 29 12.45 -0.15 -1.14
C ARG A 29 11.97 1.09 -1.89
N LEU A 30 10.97 0.93 -2.76
CA LEU A 30 10.46 2.05 -3.57
C LEU A 30 9.86 3.17 -2.70
N VAL A 31 9.15 2.82 -1.63
CA VAL A 31 8.60 3.78 -0.67
C VAL A 31 9.73 4.52 0.03
N ALA A 32 10.69 3.79 0.61
CA ALA A 32 11.81 4.40 1.33
C ALA A 32 12.65 5.33 0.42
N GLU A 33 13.00 4.89 -0.79
CA GLU A 33 13.70 5.71 -1.77
C GLU A 33 12.88 6.95 -2.19
N SER A 34 11.56 6.82 -2.30
CA SER A 34 10.70 7.95 -2.67
C SER A 34 10.61 9.00 -1.55
N VAL A 35 10.57 8.56 -0.29
CA VAL A 35 10.61 9.44 0.89
C VAL A 35 11.96 10.15 0.97
N ASP A 36 13.05 9.41 0.80
CA ASP A 36 14.42 9.93 0.79
C ASP A 36 14.63 11.02 -0.28
N GLU A 37 14.21 10.73 -1.52
CA GLU A 37 14.28 11.66 -2.64
C GLU A 37 13.37 12.91 -2.51
N LEU A 38 12.39 12.88 -1.63
CA LEU A 38 11.54 14.02 -1.31
C LEU A 38 12.08 14.87 -0.16
N ASP A 39 13.18 14.43 0.46
CA ASP A 39 13.85 15.11 1.57
C ASP A 39 12.89 15.46 2.72
N VAL A 40 12.11 14.47 3.17
CA VAL A 40 11.11 14.64 4.24
C VAL A 40 11.49 13.87 5.51
N HIS A 41 12.79 13.77 5.78
CA HIS A 41 13.33 13.10 6.95
C HIS A 41 12.78 13.70 8.25
N GLY A 42 12.29 12.84 9.14
CA GLY A 42 11.74 13.23 10.44
C GLY A 42 10.26 13.64 10.44
N ASP A 43 9.65 13.90 9.27
CA ASP A 43 8.25 14.30 9.16
C ASP A 43 7.38 13.29 8.38
N VAL A 44 7.73 12.01 8.49
CA VAL A 44 7.02 10.91 7.82
C VAL A 44 6.41 9.98 8.85
N VAL A 45 5.15 9.64 8.68
CA VAL A 45 4.46 8.62 9.48
C VAL A 45 3.79 7.61 8.56
N GLY A 46 4.26 6.37 8.62
CA GLY A 46 3.62 5.24 7.96
C GLY A 46 2.61 4.55 8.87
N VAL A 47 1.49 4.11 8.32
CA VAL A 47 0.48 3.34 9.05
C VAL A 47 0.32 1.98 8.39
N SER A 48 0.64 0.90 9.12
CA SER A 48 0.50 -0.48 8.66
C SER A 48 -0.54 -1.23 9.50
N PRO A 49 -1.54 -1.84 8.87
CA PRO A 49 -2.53 -2.65 9.58
C PRO A 49 -2.08 -4.10 9.76
N VAL A 50 -2.90 -4.89 10.42
CA VAL A 50 -2.73 -6.35 10.53
C VAL A 50 -2.74 -6.99 9.13
N GLY A 51 -1.94 -8.03 8.95
CA GLY A 51 -1.67 -8.74 7.70
C GLY A 51 -0.18 -8.73 7.38
N CYS A 52 0.22 -9.04 6.15
CA CYS A 52 1.65 -9.09 5.79
C CYS A 52 2.39 -7.77 6.05
N SER A 53 1.70 -6.65 6.04
CA SER A 53 2.27 -5.33 6.30
C SER A 53 2.48 -4.99 7.78
N VAL A 54 1.98 -5.79 8.73
CA VAL A 54 2.04 -5.47 10.17
C VAL A 54 3.47 -5.24 10.68
N PHE A 55 4.44 -5.95 10.11
CA PHE A 55 5.86 -5.81 10.49
C PHE A 55 6.61 -4.74 9.70
N ALA A 56 5.92 -3.87 8.95
CA ALA A 56 6.56 -2.79 8.20
C ALA A 56 7.41 -1.86 9.10
N ASN A 57 7.00 -1.69 10.35
CA ASN A 57 7.76 -0.97 11.38
C ASN A 57 9.14 -1.57 11.69
N ASN A 58 9.37 -2.83 11.34
CA ASN A 58 10.69 -3.45 11.49
C ASN A 58 11.63 -3.15 10.31
N TYR A 59 11.08 -2.68 9.20
CA TYR A 59 11.80 -2.53 7.93
C TYR A 59 12.01 -1.09 7.50
N PHE A 60 11.11 -0.19 7.89
CA PHE A 60 11.28 1.25 7.69
C PHE A 60 12.00 1.88 8.89
N ASN A 61 12.92 2.78 8.60
CA ASN A 61 13.67 3.55 9.61
C ASN A 61 13.10 4.99 9.73
N PHE A 62 11.78 5.10 9.91
CA PHE A 62 11.03 6.31 10.23
C PHE A 62 9.79 5.93 11.04
N ASP A 63 9.02 6.91 11.50
CA ASP A 63 7.88 6.68 12.38
C ASP A 63 6.81 5.80 11.73
N MET A 64 6.48 4.70 12.40
CA MET A 64 5.45 3.75 11.97
C MET A 64 4.44 3.52 13.09
N VAL A 65 3.16 3.47 12.73
CA VAL A 65 2.06 3.14 13.65
C VAL A 65 1.35 1.90 13.16
N ASN A 66 1.16 0.92 14.03
CA ASN A 66 0.35 -0.25 13.73
C ASN A 66 -1.13 0.02 14.01
N ALA A 67 -1.96 -0.16 12.99
CA ALA A 67 -3.41 -0.07 13.11
C ALA A 67 -4.06 -1.46 13.22
N LEU A 68 -5.27 -1.52 13.75
CA LEU A 68 -6.09 -2.73 13.66
C LEU A 68 -6.41 -3.05 12.19
N HIS A 69 -6.75 -4.31 11.92
CA HIS A 69 -7.08 -4.79 10.58
C HIS A 69 -8.18 -3.95 9.93
N GLY A 70 -7.91 -3.42 8.74
CA GLY A 70 -8.81 -2.55 7.99
C GLY A 70 -8.86 -1.09 8.45
N ARG A 71 -8.18 -0.71 9.53
CA ARG A 71 -8.33 0.62 10.14
C ARG A 71 -7.22 1.61 9.81
N ALA A 72 -6.26 1.23 8.96
CA ALA A 72 -5.14 2.12 8.63
C ALA A 72 -5.58 3.46 8.03
N PRO A 73 -6.57 3.56 7.12
CA PRO A 73 -7.00 4.85 6.59
C PRO A 73 -7.61 5.76 7.66
N ALA A 74 -8.35 5.19 8.63
CA ALA A 74 -8.92 5.96 9.74
C ALA A 74 -7.83 6.48 10.68
N VAL A 75 -6.85 5.64 11.04
CA VAL A 75 -5.70 6.04 11.87
C VAL A 75 -4.88 7.11 11.16
N ALA A 76 -4.55 6.90 9.88
CA ALA A 76 -3.81 7.87 9.07
C ALA A 76 -4.53 9.22 8.97
N THR A 77 -5.85 9.21 8.81
CA THR A 77 -6.69 10.42 8.84
C THR A 77 -6.53 11.17 10.16
N GLY A 78 -6.59 10.47 11.30
CA GLY A 78 -6.42 11.07 12.62
C GLY A 78 -5.02 11.68 12.79
N ILE A 79 -3.97 10.94 12.40
CA ILE A 79 -2.59 11.42 12.45
C ILE A 79 -2.41 12.67 11.58
N LYS A 80 -2.89 12.62 10.33
CA LYS A 80 -2.76 13.75 9.39
C LYS A 80 -3.47 15.01 9.87
N ARG A 81 -4.61 14.86 10.53
CA ARG A 81 -5.34 16.00 11.12
C ARG A 81 -4.63 16.57 12.36
N ALA A 82 -3.99 15.72 13.15
CA ALA A 82 -3.21 16.15 14.33
C ALA A 82 -1.84 16.72 13.93
N LYS A 83 -1.24 16.23 12.83
CA LYS A 83 0.05 16.66 12.29
C LYS A 83 -0.08 17.03 10.82
N PRO A 84 -0.67 18.19 10.50
CA PRO A 84 -1.04 18.52 9.11
C PRO A 84 0.15 18.66 8.16
N ASP A 85 1.34 18.97 8.67
CA ASP A 85 2.55 19.15 7.87
C ASP A 85 3.28 17.84 7.58
N SER A 86 3.06 16.79 8.40
CA SER A 86 3.71 15.49 8.20
C SER A 86 3.22 14.77 6.95
N LEU A 87 4.12 14.05 6.29
CA LEU A 87 3.77 13.10 5.24
C LEU A 87 3.22 11.84 5.88
N VAL A 88 1.95 11.52 5.61
CA VAL A 88 1.26 10.37 6.22
C VAL A 88 0.80 9.41 5.13
N PHE A 89 1.21 8.16 5.21
CA PHE A 89 0.77 7.15 4.25
C PHE A 89 0.30 5.87 4.94
N THR A 90 -0.57 5.12 4.28
CA THR A 90 -0.91 3.75 4.69
C THR A 90 -0.19 2.74 3.81
N TYR A 91 0.21 1.60 4.37
CA TYR A 91 0.84 0.50 3.65
C TYR A 91 0.02 -0.77 3.87
N GLN A 92 -0.84 -1.13 2.92
CA GLN A 92 -1.90 -2.12 3.10
C GLN A 92 -1.87 -3.21 2.03
N GLY A 93 -2.08 -4.46 2.45
CA GLY A 93 -2.35 -5.57 1.53
C GLY A 93 -3.82 -5.59 1.07
N ASP A 94 -4.10 -6.38 0.05
CA ASP A 94 -5.42 -6.53 -0.56
C ASP A 94 -6.45 -7.19 0.37
N GLY A 95 -6.02 -8.17 1.15
CA GLY A 95 -6.88 -8.78 2.18
C GLY A 95 -7.25 -7.83 3.30
N ASP A 96 -6.48 -6.78 3.53
CA ASP A 96 -6.80 -5.73 4.48
C ASP A 96 -7.69 -4.66 3.84
N LEU A 97 -7.17 -3.94 2.84
CA LEU A 97 -7.82 -2.77 2.26
C LEU A 97 -9.11 -3.14 1.52
N ALA A 98 -9.08 -4.19 0.71
CA ALA A 98 -10.20 -4.56 -0.16
C ALA A 98 -11.25 -5.47 0.52
N SER A 99 -11.02 -5.84 1.77
CA SER A 99 -11.93 -6.64 2.59
C SER A 99 -12.46 -5.83 3.77
N ILE A 100 -11.90 -6.09 4.97
CA ILE A 100 -12.35 -5.45 6.20
C ILE A 100 -12.15 -3.93 6.21
N GLY A 101 -11.20 -3.40 5.43
CA GLY A 101 -10.90 -1.98 5.30
C GLY A 101 -11.62 -1.26 4.15
N ALA A 102 -12.52 -1.93 3.43
CA ALA A 102 -13.14 -1.34 2.24
C ALA A 102 -13.94 -0.07 2.54
N ALA A 103 -14.67 -0.02 3.65
CA ALA A 103 -15.42 1.16 4.05
C ALA A 103 -14.49 2.32 4.43
N GLU A 104 -13.44 2.05 5.18
CA GLU A 104 -12.48 3.07 5.64
C GLU A 104 -11.76 3.74 4.48
N VAL A 105 -11.31 2.97 3.50
CA VAL A 105 -10.63 3.52 2.32
C VAL A 105 -11.58 4.34 1.46
N VAL A 106 -12.81 3.87 1.25
CA VAL A 106 -13.83 4.61 0.49
C VAL A 106 -14.14 5.94 1.19
N HIS A 107 -14.37 5.93 2.50
CA HIS A 107 -14.66 7.14 3.26
C HIS A 107 -13.48 8.11 3.32
N ALA A 108 -12.24 7.63 3.41
CA ALA A 108 -11.05 8.48 3.36
C ALA A 108 -10.91 9.15 1.98
N ALA A 109 -11.07 8.37 0.90
CA ALA A 109 -11.00 8.86 -0.46
C ALA A 109 -12.15 9.84 -0.78
N MET A 110 -13.39 9.51 -0.37
CA MET A 110 -14.56 10.37 -0.57
C MET A 110 -14.39 11.76 0.08
N ARG A 111 -13.81 11.80 1.29
CA ARG A 111 -13.53 13.06 1.99
C ARG A 111 -12.30 13.81 1.46
N GLY A 112 -11.55 13.24 0.52
CA GLY A 112 -10.32 13.84 0.03
C GLY A 112 -9.27 14.01 1.13
N GLU A 113 -9.17 13.03 2.05
CA GLU A 113 -8.17 13.08 3.13
C GLU A 113 -6.77 13.17 2.54
N LYS A 114 -5.95 14.06 3.07
CA LYS A 114 -4.60 14.32 2.55
C LYS A 114 -3.61 13.25 3.01
N ILE A 115 -3.89 12.00 2.64
CA ILE A 115 -3.05 10.83 2.90
C ILE A 115 -2.76 10.09 1.59
N THR A 116 -1.66 9.34 1.58
CA THR A 116 -1.33 8.43 0.47
C THR A 116 -1.54 6.99 0.89
N THR A 117 -2.22 6.21 0.06
CA THR A 117 -2.42 4.78 0.30
C THR A 117 -1.57 3.96 -0.65
N ILE A 118 -0.61 3.22 -0.11
CA ILE A 118 0.18 2.23 -0.83
C ILE A 118 -0.53 0.90 -0.74
N PHE A 119 -1.20 0.51 -1.82
CA PHE A 119 -2.02 -0.68 -1.90
C PHE A 119 -1.28 -1.83 -2.59
N VAL A 120 -0.89 -2.85 -1.83
CA VAL A 120 -0.20 -4.04 -2.32
C VAL A 120 -1.21 -5.11 -2.66
N ASN A 121 -1.50 -5.29 -3.96
CA ASN A 121 -2.44 -6.28 -4.46
C ASN A 121 -1.69 -7.47 -5.06
N ASN A 122 -1.59 -8.55 -4.30
CA ASN A 122 -1.04 -9.83 -4.74
C ASN A 122 -2.09 -10.95 -4.83
N ALA A 123 -3.38 -10.59 -4.71
CA ALA A 123 -4.55 -11.44 -4.91
C ALA A 123 -4.67 -12.63 -3.94
N ILE A 124 -4.12 -12.52 -2.69
CA ILE A 124 -4.14 -13.63 -1.73
C ILE A 124 -3.95 -13.14 -0.28
N TYR A 125 -4.56 -13.85 0.69
CA TYR A 125 -4.20 -13.72 2.10
C TYR A 125 -2.95 -14.55 2.40
N GLY A 126 -1.76 -13.96 2.23
CA GLY A 126 -0.49 -14.69 2.37
C GLY A 126 -0.19 -15.14 3.81
N MET A 127 -0.32 -14.22 4.78
CA MET A 127 0.06 -14.47 6.18
C MET A 127 -0.68 -15.63 6.83
N THR A 128 -1.95 -15.82 6.49
CA THR A 128 -2.82 -16.84 7.11
C THR A 128 -2.82 -18.17 6.38
N GLY A 129 -2.03 -18.33 5.30
CA GLY A 129 -1.85 -19.60 4.62
C GLY A 129 -2.41 -19.67 3.20
N GLY A 130 -2.58 -18.53 2.52
CA GLY A 130 -2.89 -18.51 1.10
C GLY A 130 -4.36 -18.62 0.75
N GLN A 131 -5.25 -18.08 1.55
CA GLN A 131 -6.69 -18.07 1.29
C GLN A 131 -7.05 -17.07 0.18
N MET A 132 -8.23 -17.27 -0.40
CA MET A 132 -8.81 -16.38 -1.40
C MET A 132 -9.09 -14.99 -0.79
N ALA A 133 -8.53 -13.94 -1.41
CA ALA A 133 -8.79 -12.54 -1.11
C ALA A 133 -9.93 -11.98 -1.99
N PRO A 134 -10.52 -10.83 -1.65
CA PRO A 134 -11.50 -10.18 -2.51
C PRO A 134 -11.00 -9.88 -3.92
N THR A 135 -9.70 -9.70 -4.08
CA THR A 135 -9.01 -9.39 -5.34
C THR A 135 -8.56 -10.61 -6.13
N THR A 136 -8.64 -11.82 -5.57
CA THR A 136 -8.26 -13.08 -6.25
C THR A 136 -9.00 -13.20 -7.58
N LEU A 137 -8.27 -13.49 -8.65
CA LEU A 137 -8.83 -13.55 -10.00
C LEU A 137 -9.73 -14.78 -10.19
N VAL A 138 -10.70 -14.69 -11.11
CA VAL A 138 -11.53 -15.83 -11.50
C VAL A 138 -10.62 -16.94 -12.08
N GLY A 139 -10.81 -18.16 -11.62
CA GLY A 139 -9.98 -19.30 -11.98
C GLY A 139 -8.65 -19.42 -11.20
N GLN A 140 -8.25 -18.41 -10.44
CA GLN A 140 -7.03 -18.48 -9.61
C GLN A 140 -7.23 -19.45 -8.45
N LYS A 141 -6.29 -20.39 -8.31
CA LYS A 141 -6.28 -21.37 -7.21
C LYS A 141 -5.68 -20.79 -5.94
N THR A 142 -6.33 -21.06 -4.83
CA THR A 142 -5.88 -20.70 -3.47
C THR A 142 -6.17 -21.86 -2.51
N THR A 143 -5.75 -21.78 -1.27
CA THR A 143 -6.05 -22.82 -0.27
C THR A 143 -7.54 -22.98 0.00
N THR A 144 -8.34 -21.94 -0.16
CA THR A 144 -9.81 -21.98 -0.01
C THR A 144 -10.58 -22.05 -1.34
N SER A 145 -9.87 -22.02 -2.47
CA SER A 145 -10.42 -22.24 -3.81
C SER A 145 -9.51 -23.17 -4.63
N PRO A 146 -9.39 -24.45 -4.24
CA PRO A 146 -8.41 -25.38 -4.84
C PRO A 146 -8.71 -25.67 -6.33
N ASN A 147 -9.96 -25.55 -6.77
CA ASN A 147 -10.38 -25.69 -8.15
C ASN A 147 -10.37 -24.37 -8.94
N GLY A 148 -9.95 -23.27 -8.30
CA GLY A 148 -10.01 -21.91 -8.80
C GLY A 148 -11.22 -21.14 -8.28
N ARG A 149 -11.12 -19.79 -8.23
CA ARG A 149 -12.26 -18.94 -7.87
C ARG A 149 -13.38 -19.06 -8.91
N ASP A 150 -14.55 -19.46 -8.48
CA ASP A 150 -15.78 -19.47 -9.29
C ASP A 150 -16.58 -18.20 -9.02
N ALA A 151 -16.80 -17.40 -10.07
CA ALA A 151 -17.55 -16.15 -9.97
C ALA A 151 -19.02 -16.35 -9.61
N ASN A 152 -19.63 -17.50 -9.94
CA ASN A 152 -21.03 -17.80 -9.61
C ASN A 152 -21.21 -18.06 -8.11
N TRP A 153 -20.16 -18.56 -7.44
CA TRP A 153 -20.18 -18.89 -6.01
C TRP A 153 -19.55 -17.80 -5.15
N CYS A 154 -18.38 -17.29 -5.57
CA CYS A 154 -17.56 -16.37 -4.79
C CYS A 154 -17.66 -14.91 -5.26
N GLY A 155 -18.44 -14.63 -6.28
CA GLY A 155 -18.52 -13.32 -6.91
C GLY A 155 -17.25 -12.95 -7.71
N SER A 156 -17.31 -11.80 -8.38
CA SER A 156 -16.18 -11.26 -9.15
C SER A 156 -15.16 -10.57 -8.25
N PRO A 157 -13.88 -10.49 -8.66
CA PRO A 157 -12.88 -9.72 -7.95
C PRO A 157 -13.24 -8.25 -7.84
N ILE A 158 -12.96 -7.65 -6.69
CA ILE A 158 -13.15 -6.21 -6.48
C ILE A 158 -12.09 -5.42 -7.27
N ARG A 159 -12.52 -4.38 -7.95
CA ARG A 159 -11.68 -3.44 -8.70
C ARG A 159 -11.50 -2.15 -7.90
N VAL A 160 -10.56 -2.16 -6.95
CA VAL A 160 -10.37 -1.07 -5.98
C VAL A 160 -10.02 0.24 -6.68
N SER A 161 -9.08 0.25 -7.62
CA SER A 161 -8.66 1.49 -8.29
C SER A 161 -9.81 2.11 -9.08
N GLU A 162 -10.58 1.31 -9.81
CA GLU A 162 -11.75 1.77 -10.57
C GLU A 162 -12.85 2.29 -9.62
N MET A 163 -13.10 1.59 -8.52
CA MET A 163 -14.06 2.03 -7.52
C MET A 163 -13.66 3.38 -6.90
N LEU A 164 -12.41 3.54 -6.48
CA LEU A 164 -11.93 4.78 -5.87
C LEU A 164 -11.85 5.92 -6.87
N SER A 165 -11.57 5.65 -8.16
CA SER A 165 -11.51 6.68 -9.20
C SER A 165 -12.86 7.33 -9.53
N THR A 166 -13.97 6.78 -9.04
CA THR A 166 -15.31 7.39 -9.16
C THR A 166 -15.59 8.45 -8.09
N LEU A 167 -14.71 8.59 -7.10
CA LEU A 167 -14.90 9.49 -5.96
C LEU A 167 -14.22 10.83 -6.22
N GLU A 168 -14.95 11.93 -6.07
CA GLU A 168 -14.43 13.29 -6.33
C GLU A 168 -13.27 13.68 -5.40
N GLY A 169 -13.21 13.12 -4.18
CA GLY A 169 -12.13 13.36 -3.23
C GLY A 169 -10.82 12.62 -3.55
N ALA A 170 -10.85 11.63 -4.43
CA ALA A 170 -9.67 10.89 -4.88
C ALA A 170 -8.95 11.71 -5.96
N TYR A 171 -7.85 12.35 -5.57
CA TYR A 171 -7.10 13.23 -6.46
C TYR A 171 -6.20 12.46 -7.44
N TYR A 172 -5.59 11.37 -6.99
CA TYR A 172 -4.67 10.58 -7.81
C TYR A 172 -4.79 9.10 -7.50
N ILE A 173 -5.16 8.33 -8.52
CA ILE A 173 -5.26 6.87 -8.46
C ILE A 173 -4.44 6.29 -9.63
N GLU A 174 -3.49 5.43 -9.32
CA GLU A 174 -2.69 4.75 -10.33
C GLU A 174 -2.47 3.28 -9.95
N ARG A 175 -2.55 2.40 -10.96
CA ARG A 175 -2.21 0.98 -10.83
C ARG A 175 -0.95 0.72 -11.64
N VAL A 176 0.04 0.13 -10.99
CA VAL A 176 1.34 -0.20 -11.58
C VAL A 176 1.70 -1.66 -11.31
N ALA A 177 2.55 -2.23 -12.15
CA ALA A 177 3.06 -3.58 -11.99
C ALA A 177 4.49 -3.57 -11.41
N LEU A 178 5.00 -4.75 -11.01
CA LEU A 178 6.35 -4.94 -10.44
C LEU A 178 7.12 -6.08 -11.11
N ASP A 179 6.64 -6.55 -12.25
CA ASP A 179 7.11 -7.76 -12.93
C ASP A 179 8.34 -7.54 -13.82
N THR A 180 8.65 -6.29 -14.15
CA THR A 180 9.81 -5.91 -14.95
C THR A 180 10.55 -4.72 -14.34
N PRO A 181 11.85 -4.52 -14.65
CA PRO A 181 12.58 -3.31 -14.22
C PRO A 181 11.92 -2.00 -14.67
N ALA A 182 11.30 -1.97 -15.85
CA ALA A 182 10.59 -0.80 -16.35
C ALA A 182 9.35 -0.50 -15.49
N HIS A 183 8.55 -1.52 -15.17
CA HIS A 183 7.38 -1.38 -14.29
C HIS A 183 7.76 -1.03 -12.85
N ILE A 184 8.87 -1.55 -12.33
CA ILE A 184 9.41 -1.15 -11.03
C ILE A 184 9.75 0.35 -11.01
N ASN A 185 10.36 0.88 -12.07
CA ASN A 185 10.63 2.32 -12.18
C ASN A 185 9.34 3.15 -12.29
N GLN A 186 8.33 2.66 -13.02
CA GLN A 186 7.01 3.30 -13.07
C GLN A 186 6.35 3.30 -11.68
N ALA A 187 6.42 2.19 -10.95
CA ALA A 187 5.89 2.09 -9.60
C ALA A 187 6.56 3.09 -8.65
N LYS A 188 7.89 3.24 -8.73
CA LYS A 188 8.62 4.26 -7.97
C LYS A 188 8.14 5.66 -8.31
N ALA A 189 8.01 5.98 -9.60
CA ALA A 189 7.54 7.28 -10.06
C ALA A 189 6.10 7.57 -9.58
N ALA A 190 5.21 6.59 -9.63
CA ALA A 190 3.83 6.68 -9.14
C ALA A 190 3.78 6.95 -7.63
N ILE A 191 4.54 6.20 -6.83
CA ILE A 191 4.63 6.39 -5.37
C ILE A 191 5.14 7.80 -5.05
N LYS A 192 6.26 8.20 -5.66
CA LYS A 192 6.84 9.55 -5.47
C LYS A 192 5.86 10.66 -5.83
N LYS A 193 5.12 10.48 -6.93
CA LYS A 193 4.10 11.43 -7.39
C LYS A 193 2.93 11.54 -6.41
N ALA A 194 2.43 10.41 -5.88
CA ALA A 194 1.38 10.40 -4.87
C ALA A 194 1.80 11.14 -3.59
N LEU A 195 2.99 10.83 -3.07
CA LEU A 195 3.56 11.48 -1.89
C LEU A 195 3.77 12.99 -2.10
N LYS A 196 4.21 13.39 -3.31
CA LYS A 196 4.35 14.81 -3.68
C LYS A 196 3.00 15.52 -3.68
N TYR A 197 1.97 14.92 -4.27
CA TYR A 197 0.62 15.51 -4.29
C TYR A 197 0.05 15.67 -2.89
N GLN A 198 0.29 14.70 -2.00
CA GLN A 198 -0.08 14.83 -0.59
C GLN A 198 0.61 16.04 0.06
N ARG A 199 1.91 16.25 -0.14
CA ARG A 199 2.64 17.44 0.37
C ARG A 199 2.07 18.74 -0.16
N GLU A 200 1.61 18.75 -1.41
CA GLU A 200 0.95 19.90 -2.03
C GLU A 200 -0.50 20.11 -1.53
N GLY A 201 -0.98 19.22 -0.66
CA GLY A 201 -2.33 19.34 -0.08
C GLY A 201 -3.47 19.04 -1.05
N LYS A 202 -3.22 18.27 -2.13
CA LYS A 202 -4.16 18.04 -3.22
C LYS A 202 -5.36 17.18 -2.86
N GLY A 203 -5.23 16.19 -1.99
CA GLY A 203 -6.29 15.27 -1.62
C GLY A 203 -5.79 13.84 -1.44
N TYR A 204 -6.72 12.89 -1.49
CA TYR A 204 -6.41 11.46 -1.35
C TYR A 204 -5.65 10.91 -2.58
N CYS A 205 -4.58 10.16 -2.32
CA CYS A 205 -3.75 9.51 -3.35
C CYS A 205 -3.56 8.02 -3.08
#